data_435a86c5e44e3dc2a7dc804937234580
#
_entry.id   435a86c5e44e3dc2a7dc804937234580
#
_cell.length_a   1.000
_cell.length_b   1.000
_cell.length_c   1.000
_cell.angle_alpha   90.00
_cell.angle_beta   90.00
_cell.angle_gamma   90.00
#
_symmetry.space_group_name_H-M   'P 1'
#
loop_
_entity.id
_entity.type
_entity.pdbx_description
1 polymer ?
#
loop_
_entity_poly.entity_id
_entity_poly.type
_entity_poly.pdbx_seq_one_letter_code
_entity_poly.pdbx_strand_id
1 'polypeptide(L)'
;MIATIATWILGIDISKRKFDAALSMGEKFKTKAFPNTPSGHRALLEWLARYDADHVHACMEATGSYWEALATFLHDEGHRVSVVNPAQIHAFAKGLLTRTKTDRQDARLIARFCEAMKPGFWQPRPREERETFARNRPREAPQGRRDQERGHPPGTHR
;
A
#
# COMPACT_ATOMS: atom_id res chain seq x y z
N MET A 1 -27.79 -17.86 -14.59
CA MET A 1 -26.89 -16.80 -15.04
C MET A 1 -26.20 -16.20 -13.82
N ILE A 2 -24.94 -16.55 -13.63
CA ILE A 2 -24.16 -15.91 -12.58
C ILE A 2 -23.72 -14.55 -13.12
N ALA A 3 -24.30 -13.48 -12.59
CA ALA A 3 -23.83 -12.16 -12.91
C ALA A 3 -22.37 -12.04 -12.46
N THR A 4 -21.45 -11.93 -13.40
CA THR A 4 -20.06 -11.63 -13.12
C THR A 4 -20.03 -10.20 -12.57
N ILE A 5 -19.92 -10.05 -11.25
CA ILE A 5 -19.67 -8.75 -10.64
C ILE A 5 -18.30 -8.33 -11.12
N ALA A 6 -18.24 -7.29 -11.96
CA ALA A 6 -16.98 -6.73 -12.39
C ALA A 6 -16.20 -6.28 -11.16
N THR A 7 -15.12 -6.97 -10.85
CA THR A 7 -14.25 -6.61 -9.74
C THR A 7 -13.35 -5.46 -10.18
N TRP A 8 -13.45 -4.33 -9.50
CA TRP A 8 -12.56 -3.20 -9.70
C TRP A 8 -11.16 -3.54 -9.23
N ILE A 9 -10.16 -3.13 -9.97
CA ILE A 9 -8.75 -3.30 -9.60
C ILE A 9 -8.22 -2.01 -9.00
N LEU A 10 -7.61 -2.12 -7.82
CA LEU A 10 -7.03 -1.01 -7.08
C LEU A 10 -5.56 -1.31 -6.79
N GLY A 11 -4.66 -0.54 -7.35
CA GLY A 11 -3.24 -0.59 -7.01
C GLY A 11 -2.95 0.40 -5.88
N ILE A 12 -2.15 -0.02 -4.93
CA ILE A 12 -1.77 0.82 -3.78
C ILE A 12 -0.26 0.80 -3.61
N ASP A 13 0.34 1.96 -3.67
CA ASP A 13 1.74 2.21 -3.32
C ASP A 13 1.78 2.85 -1.93
N ILE A 14 2.23 2.08 -0.94
CA ILE A 14 2.12 2.46 0.47
C ILE A 14 3.48 2.74 1.10
N SER A 15 3.53 3.79 1.90
CA SER A 15 4.65 4.15 2.74
C SER A 15 4.19 4.39 4.18
N LYS A 16 5.11 4.73 5.05
CA LYS A 16 4.81 4.94 6.48
C LYS A 16 3.68 5.95 6.71
N ARG A 17 3.70 7.08 5.99
CA ARG A 17 2.83 8.22 6.27
C ARG A 17 1.68 8.39 5.30
N LYS A 18 1.82 7.86 4.10
CA LYS A 18 0.84 8.03 3.03
C LYS A 18 0.78 6.82 2.13
N PHE A 19 -0.28 6.75 1.35
CA PHE A 19 -0.36 5.83 0.23
C PHE A 19 -1.01 6.49 -0.98
N ASP A 20 -0.59 6.04 -2.14
CA ASP A 20 -1.19 6.43 -3.42
C ASP A 20 -2.07 5.28 -3.90
N ALA A 21 -3.28 5.59 -4.31
CA ALA A 21 -4.23 4.63 -4.85
C ALA A 21 -4.47 4.90 -6.34
N ALA A 22 -4.48 3.84 -7.14
CA ALA A 22 -4.81 3.88 -8.55
C ALA A 22 -5.96 2.92 -8.85
N LEU A 23 -7.12 3.47 -9.14
CA LEU A 23 -8.30 2.70 -9.53
C LEU A 23 -8.30 2.51 -11.04
N SER A 24 -8.27 1.26 -11.49
CA SER A 24 -8.30 0.93 -12.90
C SER A 24 -9.70 1.12 -13.48
N MET A 25 -9.80 1.89 -14.54
CA MET A 25 -11.03 2.15 -15.27
C MET A 25 -10.85 1.81 -16.76
N GLY A 26 -10.53 0.55 -17.04
CA GLY A 26 -10.14 0.11 -18.37
C GLY A 26 -8.71 0.53 -18.68
N GLU A 27 -8.50 1.34 -19.71
CA GLU A 27 -7.17 1.83 -20.07
C GLU A 27 -6.69 3.03 -19.26
N LYS A 28 -7.59 3.65 -18.51
CA LYS A 28 -7.33 4.84 -17.69
C LYS A 28 -7.33 4.52 -16.22
N PHE A 29 -6.67 5.36 -15.45
CA PHE A 29 -6.64 5.27 -13.99
C PHE A 29 -7.16 6.56 -13.38
N LYS A 30 -7.86 6.42 -12.26
CA LYS A 30 -8.09 7.51 -11.31
C LYS A 30 -7.14 7.33 -10.15
N THR A 31 -6.38 8.35 -9.82
CA THR A 31 -5.37 8.29 -8.77
C THR A 31 -5.63 9.33 -7.70
N LYS A 32 -5.34 8.97 -6.46
CA LYS A 32 -5.41 9.89 -5.32
C LYS A 32 -4.47 9.45 -4.21
N ALA A 33 -3.87 10.40 -3.52
CA ALA A 33 -3.06 10.17 -2.34
C ALA A 33 -3.89 10.35 -1.07
N PHE A 34 -3.59 9.53 -0.06
CA PHE A 34 -4.24 9.55 1.25
C PHE A 34 -3.21 9.43 2.36
N PRO A 35 -3.45 9.98 3.53
CA PRO A 35 -2.62 9.69 4.70
C PRO A 35 -2.80 8.23 5.13
N ASN A 36 -1.71 7.59 5.54
CA ASN A 36 -1.76 6.21 6.06
C ASN A 36 -2.16 6.22 7.55
N THR A 37 -3.41 6.56 7.78
CA THR A 37 -4.06 6.70 9.08
C THR A 37 -5.47 6.11 9.00
N PRO A 38 -6.11 5.82 10.15
CA PRO A 38 -7.51 5.38 10.14
C PRO A 38 -8.45 6.32 9.38
N SER A 39 -8.27 7.62 9.50
CA SER A 39 -9.06 8.60 8.73
C SER A 39 -8.78 8.56 7.24
N GLY A 40 -7.51 8.36 6.85
CA GLY A 40 -7.12 8.19 5.45
C GLY A 40 -7.68 6.91 4.83
N HIS A 41 -7.73 5.82 5.60
CA HIS A 41 -8.34 4.57 5.16
C HIS A 41 -9.85 4.74 4.91
N ARG A 42 -10.55 5.44 5.78
CA ARG A 42 -11.97 5.77 5.58
C ARG A 42 -12.18 6.69 4.37
N ALA A 43 -11.30 7.66 4.18
CA ALA A 43 -11.35 8.54 3.01
C ALA A 43 -11.18 7.77 1.70
N LEU A 44 -10.38 6.70 1.69
CA LEU A 44 -10.27 5.80 0.55
C LEU A 44 -11.63 5.17 0.21
N LEU A 45 -12.38 4.67 1.19
CA LEU A 45 -13.71 4.09 0.96
C LEU A 45 -14.68 5.12 0.38
N GLU A 46 -14.68 6.32 0.89
CA GLU A 46 -15.51 7.42 0.38
C GLU A 46 -15.17 7.76 -1.07
N TRP A 47 -13.88 7.77 -1.39
CA TRP A 47 -13.41 8.00 -2.75
C TRP A 47 -13.82 6.88 -3.71
N LEU A 48 -13.71 5.63 -3.30
CA LEU A 48 -14.17 4.47 -4.08
C LEU A 48 -15.68 4.52 -4.32
N ALA A 49 -16.45 4.93 -3.32
CA ALA A 49 -17.91 5.05 -3.43
C ALA A 49 -18.34 6.06 -4.50
N ARG A 50 -17.56 7.09 -4.77
CA ARG A 50 -17.82 8.06 -5.85
C ARG A 50 -17.81 7.42 -7.23
N TYR A 51 -17.12 6.29 -7.39
CA TYR A 51 -17.04 5.55 -8.66
C TYR A 51 -17.90 4.28 -8.64
N ASP A 52 -18.75 4.11 -7.64
CA ASP A 52 -19.54 2.89 -7.41
C ASP A 52 -18.68 1.61 -7.32
N ALA A 53 -17.44 1.78 -6.87
CA ALA A 53 -16.49 0.68 -6.68
C ALA A 53 -16.70 -0.02 -5.33
N ASP A 54 -17.82 -0.73 -5.20
CA ASP A 54 -18.25 -1.37 -3.95
C ASP A 54 -17.39 -2.56 -3.56
N HIS A 55 -16.83 -3.25 -4.56
CA HIS A 55 -15.95 -4.38 -4.36
C HIS A 55 -14.71 -4.23 -5.23
N VAL A 56 -13.58 -4.08 -4.58
CA VAL A 56 -12.29 -3.97 -5.27
C VAL A 56 -11.39 -5.14 -4.94
N HIS A 57 -10.55 -5.50 -5.88
CA HIS A 57 -9.36 -6.29 -5.64
C HIS A 57 -8.19 -5.32 -5.49
N ALA A 58 -7.78 -5.08 -4.25
CA ALA A 58 -6.66 -4.20 -3.93
C ALA A 58 -5.36 -4.99 -3.91
N CYS A 59 -4.37 -4.49 -4.59
CA CYS A 59 -3.02 -5.07 -4.63
C CYS A 59 -2.03 -4.07 -4.07
N MET A 60 -1.18 -4.52 -3.16
CA MET A 60 -0.16 -3.70 -2.54
C MET A 60 1.15 -4.46 -2.35
N GLU A 61 2.22 -3.74 -2.29
CA GLU A 61 3.57 -4.25 -2.14
C GLU A 61 3.90 -4.45 -0.66
N ALA A 62 4.45 -5.62 -0.32
CA ALA A 62 4.83 -5.95 1.05
C ALA A 62 6.17 -5.33 1.42
N THR A 63 6.23 -4.01 1.49
CA THR A 63 7.41 -3.26 1.92
C THR A 63 7.27 -2.88 3.41
N GLY A 64 8.15 -3.43 4.25
CA GLY A 64 8.07 -3.23 5.70
C GLY A 64 6.74 -3.74 6.28
N SER A 65 6.24 -3.08 7.30
CA SER A 65 4.97 -3.42 7.98
C SER A 65 3.85 -2.39 7.75
N TYR A 66 4.11 -1.35 6.99
CA TYR A 66 3.19 -0.21 6.84
C TYR A 66 1.90 -0.53 6.08
N TRP A 67 1.88 -1.63 5.34
CA TRP A 67 0.73 -2.10 4.56
C TRP A 67 -0.32 -2.83 5.41
N GLU A 68 0.06 -3.39 6.57
CA GLU A 68 -0.78 -4.31 7.33
C GLU A 68 -2.11 -3.69 7.80
N ALA A 69 -2.07 -2.46 8.30
CA ALA A 69 -3.26 -1.79 8.80
C ALA A 69 -4.28 -1.53 7.68
N LEU A 70 -3.82 -1.04 6.53
CA LEU A 70 -4.69 -0.80 5.38
C LEU A 70 -5.24 -2.11 4.80
N ALA A 71 -4.40 -3.13 4.67
CA ALA A 71 -4.81 -4.44 4.18
C ALA A 71 -5.91 -5.05 5.06
N THR A 72 -5.72 -5.02 6.37
CA THR A 72 -6.71 -5.50 7.34
C THR A 72 -8.01 -4.71 7.26
N PHE A 73 -7.92 -3.39 7.17
CA PHE A 73 -9.08 -2.51 7.03
C PHE A 73 -9.89 -2.83 5.78
N LEU A 74 -9.25 -2.96 4.63
CA LEU A 74 -9.92 -3.27 3.37
C LEU A 74 -10.56 -4.67 3.40
N HIS A 75 -9.86 -5.64 3.97
CA HIS A 75 -10.41 -6.98 4.13
C HIS A 75 -11.66 -6.98 5.02
N ASP A 76 -11.62 -6.28 6.15
CA ASP A 76 -12.75 -6.19 7.07
C ASP A 76 -13.96 -5.45 6.47
N GLU A 77 -13.73 -4.57 5.49
CA GLU A 77 -14.79 -3.88 4.72
C GLU A 77 -15.31 -4.70 3.52
N GLY A 78 -14.88 -5.94 3.38
CA GLY A 78 -15.37 -6.85 2.36
C GLY A 78 -14.64 -6.80 1.01
N HIS A 79 -13.53 -6.09 0.93
CA HIS A 79 -12.70 -6.07 -0.27
C HIS A 79 -11.70 -7.23 -0.27
N ARG A 80 -11.26 -7.61 -1.46
CA ARG A 80 -10.19 -8.61 -1.63
C ARG A 80 -8.85 -7.89 -1.66
N VAL A 81 -7.87 -8.45 -0.98
CA VAL A 81 -6.53 -7.87 -0.88
C VAL A 81 -5.49 -8.89 -1.31
N SER A 82 -4.55 -8.47 -2.14
CA SER A 82 -3.34 -9.23 -2.44
C SER A 82 -2.13 -8.43 -1.99
N VAL A 83 -1.26 -9.08 -1.24
CA VAL A 83 0.00 -8.49 -0.78
C VAL A 83 1.13 -9.23 -1.48
N VAL A 84 1.88 -8.52 -2.31
CA VAL A 84 2.83 -9.12 -3.24
C VAL A 84 4.27 -8.70 -2.91
N ASN A 85 5.19 -9.58 -3.26
CA ASN A 85 6.61 -9.32 -3.08
C ASN A 85 7.08 -8.24 -4.09
N PRO A 86 7.85 -7.24 -3.64
CA PRO A 86 8.45 -6.23 -4.51
C PRO A 86 9.19 -6.80 -5.73
N ALA A 87 9.87 -7.93 -5.57
CA ALA A 87 10.60 -8.59 -6.65
C ALA A 87 9.69 -9.03 -7.82
N GLN A 88 8.45 -9.45 -7.52
CA GLN A 88 7.48 -9.83 -8.54
C GLN A 88 7.02 -8.63 -9.36
N ILE A 89 6.78 -7.49 -8.72
CA ILE A 89 6.41 -6.25 -9.40
C ILE A 89 7.58 -5.74 -10.24
N HIS A 90 8.80 -5.82 -9.73
CA HIS A 90 10.01 -5.46 -10.46
C HIS A 90 10.19 -6.30 -11.73
N ALA A 91 10.03 -7.61 -11.62
CA ALA A 91 10.12 -8.52 -12.77
C ALA A 91 9.05 -8.22 -13.82
N PHE A 92 7.84 -7.94 -13.39
CA PHE A 92 6.74 -7.54 -14.26
C PHE A 92 7.03 -6.23 -14.99
N ALA A 93 7.55 -5.23 -14.29
CA ALA A 93 7.92 -3.94 -14.87
C ALA A 93 8.99 -4.08 -15.95
N LYS A 94 9.98 -4.97 -15.74
CA LYS A 94 11.03 -5.26 -16.75
C LYS A 94 10.46 -5.92 -18.00
N GLY A 95 9.39 -6.69 -17.88
CA GLY A 95 8.71 -7.34 -18.99
C GLY A 95 7.85 -6.41 -19.83
N LEU A 96 7.53 -5.22 -19.33
CA LEU A 96 6.76 -4.22 -20.08
C LEU A 96 7.66 -3.55 -21.13
N LEU A 97 7.23 -3.58 -22.40
CA LEU A 97 8.01 -3.06 -23.52
C LEU A 97 8.08 -1.54 -23.58
N THR A 98 7.17 -0.85 -22.90
CA THR A 98 7.12 0.61 -22.83
C THR A 98 7.76 1.09 -21.54
N ARG A 99 9.07 1.33 -21.58
CA ARG A 99 9.75 2.00 -20.47
C ARG A 99 9.87 3.48 -20.73
N THR A 100 9.21 4.26 -19.89
CA THR A 100 9.60 5.65 -19.69
C THR A 100 10.68 5.69 -18.59
N LYS A 101 11.66 6.58 -18.72
CA LYS A 101 12.77 6.73 -17.73
C LYS A 101 12.29 7.11 -16.32
N THR A 102 11.01 7.32 -16.14
CA THR A 102 10.34 7.73 -14.91
C THR A 102 9.49 6.61 -14.32
N ASP A 103 9.68 5.33 -14.73
CA ASP A 103 8.96 4.19 -14.17
C ASP A 103 9.35 3.98 -12.70
N ARG A 104 8.81 4.84 -11.88
CA ARG A 104 8.67 4.54 -10.47
C ARG A 104 7.65 3.42 -10.35
N GLN A 105 7.93 2.46 -9.47
CA GLN A 105 6.90 1.52 -9.01
C GLN A 105 5.80 2.35 -8.36
N ASP A 106 4.84 2.76 -9.15
CA ASP A 106 3.72 3.53 -8.68
C ASP A 106 2.46 2.66 -8.57
N ALA A 107 1.43 3.23 -8.01
CA ALA A 107 0.17 2.55 -7.80
C ALA A 107 -0.44 2.02 -9.11
N ARG A 108 -0.21 2.68 -10.23
CA ARG A 108 -0.68 2.26 -11.56
C ARG A 108 -0.02 0.97 -12.02
N LEU A 109 1.31 0.87 -11.83
CA LEU A 109 2.05 -0.36 -12.14
C LEU A 109 1.55 -1.52 -11.28
N ILE A 110 1.31 -1.29 -10.00
CA ILE A 110 0.78 -2.30 -9.09
C ILE A 110 -0.62 -2.75 -9.53
N ALA A 111 -1.47 -1.83 -9.96
CA ALA A 111 -2.79 -2.17 -10.51
C ALA A 111 -2.69 -3.02 -11.78
N ARG A 112 -1.78 -2.69 -12.69
CA ARG A 112 -1.53 -3.48 -13.90
C ARG A 112 -1.03 -4.89 -13.59
N PHE A 113 -0.14 -5.01 -12.61
CA PHE A 113 0.33 -6.30 -12.12
C PHE A 113 -0.82 -7.15 -11.59
N CYS A 114 -1.68 -6.56 -10.76
CA CYS A 114 -2.85 -7.22 -10.20
C CYS A 114 -3.79 -7.75 -11.28
N GLU A 115 -4.07 -6.95 -12.29
CA GLU A 115 -4.96 -7.31 -13.40
C GLU A 115 -4.37 -8.44 -14.26
N ALA A 116 -3.08 -8.36 -14.58
CA ALA A 116 -2.42 -9.31 -15.46
C ALA A 116 -2.11 -10.64 -14.77
N MET A 117 -1.64 -10.60 -13.54
CA MET A 117 -1.10 -11.77 -12.83
C MET A 117 -2.09 -12.41 -11.89
N LYS A 118 -3.18 -11.74 -11.55
CA LYS A 118 -4.23 -12.23 -10.64
C LYS A 118 -3.66 -12.92 -9.39
N PRO A 119 -2.87 -12.20 -8.57
CA PRO A 119 -2.23 -12.79 -7.41
C PRO A 119 -3.25 -13.33 -6.41
N GLY A 120 -2.85 -14.33 -5.63
CA GLY A 120 -3.69 -14.92 -4.60
C GLY A 120 -4.09 -13.91 -3.52
N PHE A 121 -5.22 -14.16 -2.87
CA PHE A 121 -5.74 -13.28 -1.84
C PHE A 121 -5.02 -13.48 -0.52
N TRP A 122 -4.66 -12.37 0.09
CA TRP A 122 -4.13 -12.33 1.44
C TRP A 122 -5.28 -12.47 2.45
N GLN A 123 -5.01 -13.21 3.52
CA GLN A 123 -5.92 -13.38 4.64
C GLN A 123 -5.28 -12.78 5.89
N PRO A 124 -6.01 -11.93 6.64
CA PRO A 124 -5.51 -11.47 7.93
C PRO A 124 -5.48 -12.62 8.92
N ARG A 125 -4.66 -12.49 9.95
CA ARG A 125 -4.71 -13.41 11.08
C ARG A 125 -6.09 -13.36 11.73
N PRO A 126 -6.58 -14.46 12.34
CA PRO A 126 -7.82 -14.43 13.10
C PRO A 126 -7.83 -13.29 14.11
N ARG A 127 -8.98 -12.69 14.33
CA ARG A 127 -9.12 -11.50 15.18
C ARG A 127 -8.50 -11.68 16.57
N GLU A 128 -8.68 -12.85 17.16
CA GLU A 128 -8.11 -13.22 18.46
C GLU A 128 -6.58 -13.20 18.47
N GLU A 129 -5.96 -13.73 17.42
CA GLU A 129 -4.50 -13.71 17.27
C GLU A 129 -3.97 -12.31 17.01
N ARG A 130 -4.72 -11.48 16.28
CA ARG A 130 -4.37 -10.07 16.04
C ARG A 130 -4.31 -9.27 17.34
N GLU A 131 -5.25 -9.46 18.22
CA GLU A 131 -5.30 -8.79 19.53
C GLU A 131 -4.13 -9.23 20.42
N THR A 132 -3.83 -10.51 20.47
CA THR A 132 -2.69 -11.06 21.21
C THR A 132 -1.36 -10.52 20.68
N PHE A 133 -1.20 -10.49 19.36
CA PHE A 133 0.01 -9.97 18.73
C PHE A 133 0.21 -8.48 19.00
N ALA A 134 -0.85 -7.70 18.96
CA ALA A 134 -0.80 -6.27 19.26
C ALA A 134 -0.40 -5.99 20.71
N ARG A 135 -0.85 -6.82 21.66
CA ARG A 135 -0.46 -6.72 23.07
C ARG A 135 1.00 -7.07 23.32
N ASN A 136 1.53 -8.01 22.56
CA ASN A 136 2.89 -8.53 22.72
C ASN A 136 3.90 -7.84 21.80
N ARG A 137 3.48 -6.89 20.99
CA ARG A 137 4.38 -6.14 20.14
C ARG A 137 5.38 -5.36 21.00
N PRO A 138 6.70 -5.60 20.85
CA PRO A 138 7.67 -4.77 21.57
C PRO A 138 7.42 -3.32 21.17
N ARG A 139 7.33 -2.43 22.15
CA ARG A 139 7.29 -1.00 21.90
C ARG A 139 8.55 -0.68 21.11
N GLU A 140 8.40 -0.19 19.89
CA GLU A 140 9.53 0.38 19.18
C GLU A 140 10.12 1.44 20.11
N ALA A 141 11.38 1.25 20.50
CA ALA A 141 12.07 2.26 21.24
C ALA A 141 11.97 3.57 20.46
N PRO A 142 11.63 4.71 21.09
CA PRO A 142 11.64 5.97 20.38
C PRO A 142 13.00 6.11 19.73
N GLN A 143 13.02 6.29 18.43
CA GLN A 143 14.26 6.59 17.73
C GLN A 143 14.77 7.88 18.33
N GLY A 144 15.73 7.75 19.24
CA GLY A 144 16.36 8.89 19.85
C GLY A 144 16.83 9.79 18.73
N ARG A 145 16.45 11.03 18.78
CA ARG A 145 17.10 12.07 18.01
C ARG A 145 18.59 11.88 18.25
N ARG A 146 19.30 11.44 17.24
CA ARG A 146 20.73 11.63 17.22
C ARG A 146 20.93 13.12 17.08
N ASP A 147 20.96 13.81 18.19
CA ASP A 147 21.51 15.14 18.24
C ASP A 147 22.95 14.97 17.80
N GLN A 148 23.20 15.31 16.55
CA GLN A 148 24.57 15.53 16.10
C GLN A 148 25.06 16.75 16.84
N GLU A 149 25.58 16.53 18.03
CA GLU A 149 26.52 17.46 18.57
C GLU A 149 27.71 17.53 17.62
N ARG A 150 27.64 18.46 16.69
CA ARG A 150 28.84 18.91 15.98
C ARG A 150 29.69 19.62 17.02
N GLY A 151 30.64 18.89 17.57
CA GLY A 151 31.67 19.51 18.39
C GLY A 151 32.32 20.62 17.59
N HIS A 152 32.17 21.82 18.09
CA HIS A 152 32.88 22.96 17.58
C HIS A 152 34.34 22.82 18.00
N PRO A 153 35.32 22.81 17.09
CA PRO A 153 36.72 22.77 17.52
C PRO A 153 37.07 24.06 18.30
N PRO A 154 37.81 23.94 19.37
CA PRO A 154 38.23 25.14 20.10
C PRO A 154 39.13 25.99 19.22
N GLY A 155 38.75 27.24 19.06
CA GLY A 155 39.55 28.23 18.36
C GLY A 155 40.86 28.44 19.07
N THR A 156 41.96 28.20 18.40
CA THR A 156 43.29 28.61 18.84
C THR A 156 43.40 30.11 18.66
N HIS A 157 43.39 30.84 19.78
CA HIS A 157 43.81 32.23 19.80
C HIS A 157 45.34 32.29 19.75
N ARG A 158 45.83 32.94 18.74
CA ARG A 158 47.06 33.73 18.81
C ARG A 158 46.80 35.13 18.30
#